data_ed13851a67f74b31b8c3c39008dbecca
#
_entry.id   ed13851a67f74b31b8c3c39008dbecca
#
_cell.length_a   1.000
_cell.length_b   1.000
_cell.length_c   1.000
_cell.angle_alpha   90.00
_cell.angle_beta   90.00
_cell.angle_gamma   90.00
#
_symmetry.space_group_name_H-M   'P 1'
#
loop_
_entity.id
_entity.type
_entity.pdbx_description
1 polymer ?
#
loop_
_entity_poly.entity_id
_entity_poly.type
_entity_poly.pdbx_seq_one_letter_code
_entity_poly.pdbx_strand_id
1 'polypeptide(L)'
;MARVSLSWALILGLLSGIGPLCTDFYLPALPEITQQLQATSTQTQLSLTAALIGLGLGQLFFGPLSDRIGRLKPLALSLLLFIFSSAMCALTRDINMLIVWRFLQGFAGAGGSVLSRSIARDKYQGTLLTQFFALLMTVNGIAPVLSPVLGGYVITAFDWRILFWTMAAIGGVLLVMSLAILRETRPATAAHASRQRPGQPVLKNRRFLRFCLIQAFMMAGLFSYIGSSSFVMQSEYGMSAMQFSLLFGLNGIGLIIAAMIFSRLARRFSAERLLGGGLTLAVSCAAIMLLFAWLHLPVLALVDLFFTVSLMSGISTVAGAEAMSAVDAAQSGTASALMGTLMFVFGGIAAPLAGLGGETMLKMSLAMAICYLLALLLGLSKPRDAR
;
A
#
# COMPACT_ATOMS: atom_id res chain seq x y z
N MET A 1 12.91 15.68 -29.68
CA MET A 1 12.68 15.50 -28.23
C MET A 1 12.38 14.03 -27.98
N ALA A 2 13.16 13.34 -27.16
CA ALA A 2 12.85 11.97 -26.77
C ALA A 2 11.54 11.98 -25.98
N ARG A 3 10.58 11.12 -26.35
CA ARG A 3 9.31 10.97 -25.64
C ARG A 3 9.31 9.64 -24.87
N VAL A 4 8.64 9.61 -23.75
CA VAL A 4 8.37 8.35 -23.02
C VAL A 4 7.58 7.44 -23.97
N SER A 5 8.06 6.23 -24.21
CA SER A 5 7.35 5.25 -25.03
C SER A 5 6.04 4.87 -24.33
N LEU A 6 4.90 5.10 -24.97
CA LEU A 6 3.58 4.85 -24.43
C LEU A 6 3.42 3.38 -24.00
N SER A 7 3.92 2.44 -24.80
CA SER A 7 3.85 0.99 -24.48
C SER A 7 4.61 0.64 -23.20
N TRP A 8 5.83 1.19 -23.03
CA TRP A 8 6.59 1.00 -21.79
C TRP A 8 5.91 1.65 -20.60
N ALA A 9 5.37 2.85 -20.78
CA ALA A 9 4.65 3.58 -19.74
C ALA A 9 3.41 2.80 -19.26
N LEU A 10 2.64 2.25 -20.17
CA LEU A 10 1.47 1.45 -19.86
C LEU A 10 1.84 0.16 -19.10
N ILE A 11 2.81 -0.61 -19.62
CA ILE A 11 3.20 -1.88 -18.98
C ILE A 11 3.76 -1.63 -17.59
N LEU A 12 4.73 -0.72 -17.45
CA LEU A 12 5.36 -0.45 -16.16
C LEU A 12 4.38 0.21 -15.18
N GLY A 13 3.43 1.02 -15.67
CA GLY A 13 2.33 1.56 -14.89
C GLY A 13 1.42 0.45 -14.34
N LEU A 14 0.95 -0.46 -15.19
CA LEU A 14 0.12 -1.59 -14.79
C LEU A 14 0.86 -2.54 -13.83
N LEU A 15 2.15 -2.82 -14.08
CA LEU A 15 2.99 -3.60 -13.16
C LEU A 15 3.08 -2.95 -11.77
N SER A 16 3.20 -1.62 -11.73
CA SER A 16 3.18 -0.86 -10.46
C SER A 16 1.84 -0.98 -9.72
N GLY A 17 0.74 -1.09 -10.45
CA GLY A 17 -0.62 -1.24 -9.90
C GLY A 17 -0.97 -2.63 -9.36
N ILE A 18 -0.10 -3.66 -9.55
CA ILE A 18 -0.36 -5.01 -9.02
C ILE A 18 -0.51 -5.01 -7.49
N GLY A 19 0.24 -4.17 -6.77
CA GLY A 19 0.15 -4.07 -5.32
C GLY A 19 -1.27 -3.70 -4.85
N PRO A 20 -1.81 -2.52 -5.21
CA PRO A 20 -3.20 -2.15 -4.94
C PRO A 20 -4.24 -3.14 -5.47
N LEU A 21 -4.03 -3.71 -6.66
CA LEU A 21 -4.91 -4.74 -7.18
C LEU A 21 -4.96 -5.96 -6.26
N CYS A 22 -3.80 -6.40 -5.78
CA CYS A 22 -3.69 -7.52 -4.86
C CYS A 22 -4.35 -7.26 -3.50
N THR A 23 -4.33 -6.02 -2.99
CA THR A 23 -4.89 -5.70 -1.66
C THR A 23 -6.34 -5.27 -1.71
N ASP A 24 -6.73 -4.46 -2.68
CA ASP A 24 -7.98 -3.70 -2.61
C ASP A 24 -9.11 -4.29 -3.48
N PHE A 25 -8.75 -5.04 -4.54
CA PHE A 25 -9.73 -5.57 -5.50
C PHE A 25 -10.70 -6.60 -4.89
N TYR A 26 -10.27 -7.36 -3.87
CA TYR A 26 -11.09 -8.38 -3.24
C TYR A 26 -11.77 -7.92 -1.93
N LEU A 27 -11.49 -6.70 -1.45
CA LEU A 27 -12.07 -6.18 -0.20
C LEU A 27 -13.59 -6.27 -0.15
N PRO A 28 -14.33 -5.95 -1.24
CA PRO A 28 -15.79 -6.07 -1.23
C PRO A 28 -16.30 -7.49 -0.98
N ALA A 29 -15.48 -8.50 -1.26
CA ALA A 29 -15.83 -9.91 -1.12
C ALA A 29 -15.50 -10.49 0.28
N LEU A 30 -14.85 -9.76 1.18
CA LEU A 30 -14.43 -10.29 2.48
C LEU A 30 -15.57 -10.91 3.30
N PRO A 31 -16.77 -10.30 3.43
CA PRO A 31 -17.87 -10.91 4.14
C PRO A 31 -18.36 -12.21 3.50
N GLU A 32 -18.43 -12.28 2.17
CA GLU A 32 -18.80 -13.47 1.42
C GLU A 32 -17.80 -14.61 1.61
N ILE A 33 -16.49 -14.30 1.52
CA ILE A 33 -15.40 -15.26 1.78
C ILE A 33 -15.51 -15.83 3.19
N THR A 34 -15.78 -14.97 4.19
CA THR A 34 -15.97 -15.38 5.58
C THR A 34 -17.09 -16.38 5.73
N GLN A 35 -18.24 -16.14 5.10
CA GLN A 35 -19.39 -17.03 5.14
C GLN A 35 -19.13 -18.34 4.40
N GLN A 36 -18.63 -18.29 3.17
CA GLN A 36 -18.44 -19.47 2.34
C GLN A 36 -17.34 -20.41 2.84
N LEU A 37 -16.28 -19.86 3.45
CA LEU A 37 -15.18 -20.65 4.04
C LEU A 37 -15.43 -20.98 5.52
N GLN A 38 -16.59 -20.63 6.09
CA GLN A 38 -16.94 -20.83 7.49
C GLN A 38 -15.86 -20.33 8.46
N ALA A 39 -15.26 -19.18 8.11
CA ALA A 39 -14.19 -18.54 8.84
C ALA A 39 -14.70 -17.45 9.78
N THR A 40 -13.85 -16.97 10.67
CA THR A 40 -14.09 -15.73 11.41
C THR A 40 -13.62 -14.52 10.58
N SER A 41 -14.18 -13.33 10.84
CA SER A 41 -13.73 -12.10 10.21
C SER A 41 -12.23 -11.87 10.42
N THR A 42 -11.72 -12.15 11.61
CA THR A 42 -10.29 -12.08 11.95
C THR A 42 -9.43 -13.01 11.07
N GLN A 43 -9.87 -14.25 10.85
CA GLN A 43 -9.15 -15.17 9.95
C GLN A 43 -9.16 -14.67 8.51
N THR A 44 -10.27 -14.11 8.05
CA THR A 44 -10.34 -13.54 6.70
C THR A 44 -9.44 -12.30 6.56
N GLN A 45 -9.35 -11.46 7.59
CA GLN A 45 -8.38 -10.35 7.61
C GLN A 45 -6.92 -10.81 7.62
N LEU A 46 -6.61 -11.95 8.25
CA LEU A 46 -5.27 -12.53 8.15
C LEU A 46 -4.87 -12.85 6.72
N SER A 47 -5.80 -13.09 5.81
CA SER A 47 -5.49 -13.24 4.38
C SER A 47 -5.00 -11.92 3.74
N LEU A 48 -5.54 -10.77 4.16
CA LEU A 48 -5.03 -9.46 3.78
C LEU A 48 -3.65 -9.20 4.39
N THR A 49 -3.51 -9.46 5.69
CA THR A 49 -2.22 -9.36 6.40
C THR A 49 -1.13 -10.17 5.73
N ALA A 50 -1.43 -11.42 5.38
CA ALA A 50 -0.49 -12.30 4.69
C ALA A 50 -0.04 -11.73 3.36
N ALA A 51 -0.96 -11.17 2.57
CA ALA A 51 -0.62 -10.50 1.31
C ALA A 51 0.26 -9.26 1.52
N LEU A 52 -0.02 -8.44 2.55
CA LEU A 52 0.77 -7.25 2.88
C LEU A 52 2.19 -7.61 3.34
N ILE A 53 2.33 -8.62 4.20
CA ILE A 53 3.64 -9.13 4.63
C ILE A 53 4.39 -9.70 3.41
N GLY A 54 3.70 -10.45 2.56
CA GLY A 54 4.24 -10.94 1.30
C GLY A 54 4.76 -9.81 0.42
N LEU A 55 3.97 -8.75 0.22
CA LEU A 55 4.36 -7.55 -0.53
C LEU A 55 5.61 -6.89 0.05
N GLY A 56 5.69 -6.76 1.38
CA GLY A 56 6.86 -6.19 2.06
C GLY A 56 8.11 -7.02 1.83
N LEU A 57 8.05 -8.32 2.10
CA LEU A 57 9.19 -9.25 1.96
C LEU A 57 9.61 -9.45 0.50
N GLY A 58 8.63 -9.50 -0.42
CA GLY A 58 8.90 -9.63 -1.84
C GLY A 58 9.69 -8.44 -2.41
N GLN A 59 9.47 -7.22 -1.90
CA GLN A 59 10.26 -6.05 -2.30
C GLN A 59 11.74 -6.23 -1.94
N LEU A 60 12.03 -6.76 -0.75
CA LEU A 60 13.40 -7.02 -0.30
C LEU A 60 14.06 -8.16 -1.09
N PHE A 61 13.28 -9.08 -1.65
CA PHE A 61 13.78 -10.21 -2.41
C PHE A 61 13.99 -9.87 -3.90
N PHE A 62 12.96 -9.37 -4.59
CA PHE A 62 13.00 -9.16 -6.04
C PHE A 62 13.90 -8.01 -6.46
N GLY A 63 14.06 -6.97 -5.63
CA GLY A 63 14.97 -5.86 -5.90
C GLY A 63 16.41 -6.35 -6.07
N PRO A 64 17.07 -6.86 -5.02
CA PRO A 64 18.45 -7.36 -5.09
C PRO A 64 18.63 -8.53 -6.08
N LEU A 65 17.63 -9.41 -6.22
CA LEU A 65 17.68 -10.48 -7.19
C LEU A 65 17.83 -9.94 -8.62
N SER A 66 17.05 -8.90 -8.95
CA SER A 66 17.08 -8.27 -10.27
C SER A 66 18.39 -7.53 -10.55
N ASP A 67 19.05 -7.04 -9.51
CA ASP A 67 20.37 -6.43 -9.64
C ASP A 67 21.45 -7.47 -9.97
N ARG A 68 21.22 -8.74 -9.60
CA ARG A 68 22.18 -9.84 -9.83
C ARG A 68 21.99 -10.54 -11.18
N ILE A 69 20.75 -10.88 -11.54
CA ILE A 69 20.47 -11.77 -12.70
C ILE A 69 19.76 -11.05 -13.87
N GLY A 70 19.59 -9.72 -13.77
CA GLY A 70 18.87 -8.93 -14.78
C GLY A 70 17.42 -8.68 -14.38
N ARG A 71 16.74 -7.78 -15.11
CA ARG A 71 15.38 -7.30 -14.76
C ARG A 71 14.28 -8.24 -15.21
N LEU A 72 14.41 -8.78 -16.43
CA LEU A 72 13.32 -9.56 -17.05
C LEU A 72 13.10 -10.93 -16.42
N LYS A 73 14.16 -11.64 -16.04
CA LYS A 73 14.03 -12.99 -15.44
C LYS A 73 13.27 -12.95 -14.11
N PRO A 74 13.63 -12.09 -13.13
CA PRO A 74 12.88 -11.97 -11.88
C PRO A 74 11.46 -11.46 -12.10
N LEU A 75 11.24 -10.58 -13.08
CA LEU A 75 9.90 -10.10 -13.43
C LEU A 75 9.03 -11.24 -13.94
N ALA A 76 9.53 -12.05 -14.88
CA ALA A 76 8.79 -13.20 -15.39
C ALA A 76 8.49 -14.22 -14.28
N LEU A 77 9.48 -14.51 -13.41
CA LEU A 77 9.29 -15.39 -12.26
C LEU A 77 8.22 -14.87 -11.31
N SER A 78 8.25 -13.58 -10.98
CA SER A 78 7.25 -12.96 -10.10
C SER A 78 5.85 -13.01 -10.70
N LEU A 79 5.69 -12.73 -11.99
CA LEU A 79 4.39 -12.80 -12.66
C LEU A 79 3.87 -14.24 -12.77
N LEU A 80 4.72 -15.22 -13.07
CA LEU A 80 4.33 -16.64 -13.06
C LEU A 80 3.85 -17.08 -11.66
N LEU A 81 4.58 -16.70 -10.62
CA LEU A 81 4.20 -16.99 -9.24
C LEU A 81 2.89 -16.27 -8.86
N PHE A 82 2.68 -15.03 -9.33
CA PHE A 82 1.44 -14.27 -9.12
C PHE A 82 0.23 -14.96 -9.79
N ILE A 83 0.38 -15.41 -11.03
CA ILE A 83 -0.65 -16.16 -11.76
C ILE A 83 -1.00 -17.44 -11.01
N PHE A 84 0.03 -18.22 -10.65
CA PHE A 84 -0.16 -19.50 -9.95
C PHE A 84 -0.84 -19.31 -8.59
N SER A 85 -0.33 -18.39 -7.76
CA SER A 85 -0.91 -18.15 -6.43
C SER A 85 -2.33 -17.55 -6.51
N SER A 86 -2.62 -16.71 -7.50
CA SER A 86 -3.98 -16.20 -7.76
C SER A 86 -4.94 -17.33 -8.13
N ALA A 87 -4.53 -18.23 -9.02
CA ALA A 87 -5.33 -19.40 -9.37
C ALA A 87 -5.57 -20.30 -8.15
N MET A 88 -4.56 -20.52 -7.32
CA MET A 88 -4.69 -21.30 -6.08
C MET A 88 -5.60 -20.62 -5.06
N CYS A 89 -5.60 -19.29 -4.95
CA CYS A 89 -6.59 -18.56 -4.15
C CYS A 89 -8.02 -18.81 -4.63
N ALA A 90 -8.24 -18.82 -5.95
CA ALA A 90 -9.55 -19.09 -6.54
C ALA A 90 -10.05 -20.53 -6.30
N LEU A 91 -9.14 -21.48 -6.27
CA LEU A 91 -9.46 -22.91 -6.12
C LEU A 91 -9.58 -23.37 -4.66
N THR A 92 -9.15 -22.57 -3.71
CA THR A 92 -9.14 -22.98 -2.30
C THR A 92 -10.54 -23.12 -1.70
N ARG A 93 -10.66 -24.03 -0.74
CA ARG A 93 -11.89 -24.29 0.02
C ARG A 93 -11.66 -24.13 1.53
N ASP A 94 -10.49 -23.74 1.94
CA ASP A 94 -10.08 -23.57 3.33
C ASP A 94 -9.42 -22.21 3.55
N ILE A 95 -9.76 -21.54 4.64
CA ILE A 95 -9.26 -20.21 4.96
C ILE A 95 -7.75 -20.20 5.23
N ASN A 96 -7.19 -21.25 5.84
CA ASN A 96 -5.76 -21.31 6.14
C ASN A 96 -4.94 -21.43 4.84
N MET A 97 -5.45 -22.23 3.89
CA MET A 97 -4.85 -22.31 2.55
C MET A 97 -4.98 -21.00 1.80
N LEU A 98 -6.11 -20.29 1.93
CA LEU A 98 -6.25 -18.95 1.36
C LEU A 98 -5.18 -18.01 1.91
N ILE A 99 -4.93 -18.00 3.22
CA ILE A 99 -3.90 -17.17 3.87
C ILE A 99 -2.52 -17.47 3.29
N VAL A 100 -2.16 -18.74 3.12
CA VAL A 100 -0.87 -19.14 2.53
C VAL A 100 -0.74 -18.65 1.09
N TRP A 101 -1.75 -18.88 0.25
CA TRP A 101 -1.71 -18.45 -1.15
C TRP A 101 -1.74 -16.93 -1.30
N ARG A 102 -2.41 -16.22 -0.40
CA ARG A 102 -2.40 -14.76 -0.34
C ARG A 102 -1.01 -14.20 0.00
N PHE A 103 -0.29 -14.85 0.93
CA PHE A 103 1.11 -14.49 1.20
C PHE A 103 1.97 -14.63 -0.07
N LEU A 104 1.88 -15.76 -0.77
CA LEU A 104 2.63 -15.98 -2.01
C LEU A 104 2.21 -15.02 -3.13
N GLN A 105 0.93 -14.71 -3.23
CA GLN A 105 0.40 -13.74 -4.20
C GLN A 105 0.94 -12.34 -3.93
N GLY A 106 0.94 -11.88 -2.67
CA GLY A 106 1.53 -10.61 -2.28
C GLY A 106 3.04 -10.57 -2.53
N PHE A 107 3.76 -11.61 -2.12
CA PHE A 107 5.20 -11.76 -2.36
C PHE A 107 5.53 -11.64 -3.86
N ALA A 108 4.80 -12.33 -4.70
CA ALA A 108 4.93 -12.27 -6.14
C ALA A 108 4.58 -10.88 -6.71
N GLY A 109 3.47 -10.29 -6.28
CA GLY A 109 3.02 -8.95 -6.72
C GLY A 109 4.04 -7.84 -6.44
N ALA A 110 4.85 -7.98 -5.39
CA ALA A 110 5.94 -7.07 -5.08
C ALA A 110 6.98 -6.96 -6.22
N GLY A 111 7.21 -8.06 -6.96
CA GLY A 111 8.13 -8.06 -8.10
C GLY A 111 7.74 -7.06 -9.18
N GLY A 112 6.46 -7.03 -9.58
CA GLY A 112 5.92 -6.05 -10.52
C GLY A 112 6.15 -4.61 -10.06
N SER A 113 5.81 -4.31 -8.81
CA SER A 113 5.94 -2.96 -8.23
C SER A 113 7.39 -2.48 -8.13
N VAL A 114 8.33 -3.35 -7.74
CA VAL A 114 9.76 -2.97 -7.59
C VAL A 114 10.44 -2.88 -8.94
N LEU A 115 10.22 -3.87 -9.80
CA LEU A 115 10.92 -3.95 -11.09
C LEU A 115 10.45 -2.89 -12.08
N SER A 116 9.18 -2.48 -12.01
CA SER A 116 8.68 -1.34 -12.81
C SER A 116 9.51 -0.07 -12.56
N ARG A 117 9.82 0.23 -11.29
CA ARG A 117 10.64 1.38 -10.88
C ARG A 117 12.10 1.21 -11.29
N SER A 118 12.66 0.00 -11.13
CA SER A 118 14.05 -0.30 -11.50
C SER A 118 14.27 -0.19 -13.00
N ILE A 119 13.39 -0.81 -13.81
CA ILE A 119 13.42 -0.76 -15.27
C ILE A 119 13.28 0.69 -15.77
N ALA A 120 12.38 1.47 -15.16
CA ALA A 120 12.22 2.88 -15.51
C ALA A 120 13.51 3.68 -15.26
N ARG A 121 14.16 3.46 -14.11
CA ARG A 121 15.42 4.13 -13.76
C ARG A 121 16.56 3.74 -14.70
N ASP A 122 16.62 2.48 -15.12
CA ASP A 122 17.65 1.99 -16.05
C ASP A 122 17.46 2.57 -17.46
N LYS A 123 16.21 2.82 -17.88
CA LYS A 123 15.88 3.28 -19.24
C LYS A 123 15.83 4.78 -19.41
N TYR A 124 15.33 5.51 -18.40
CA TYR A 124 15.09 6.95 -18.49
C TYR A 124 15.98 7.72 -17.52
N GLN A 125 16.39 8.93 -17.91
CA GLN A 125 17.21 9.83 -17.11
C GLN A 125 16.67 11.25 -17.13
N GLY A 126 17.06 12.07 -16.14
CA GLY A 126 16.70 13.48 -16.06
C GLY A 126 15.19 13.71 -16.07
N THR A 127 14.72 14.64 -16.90
CA THR A 127 13.32 15.06 -16.99
C THR A 127 12.40 13.93 -17.41
N LEU A 128 12.85 13.01 -18.29
CA LEU A 128 12.04 11.85 -18.72
C LEU A 128 11.78 10.88 -17.57
N LEU A 129 12.78 10.65 -16.72
CA LEU A 129 12.61 9.82 -15.52
C LEU A 129 11.61 10.46 -14.56
N THR A 130 11.70 11.77 -14.33
CA THR A 130 10.75 12.51 -13.48
C THR A 130 9.33 12.41 -14.01
N GLN A 131 9.12 12.60 -15.32
CA GLN A 131 7.81 12.46 -15.96
C GLN A 131 7.26 11.03 -15.82
N PHE A 132 8.13 10.03 -15.97
CA PHE A 132 7.74 8.64 -15.80
C PHE A 132 7.33 8.30 -14.37
N PHE A 133 8.10 8.76 -13.37
CA PHE A 133 7.72 8.58 -11.96
C PHE A 133 6.42 9.31 -11.61
N ALA A 134 6.17 10.50 -12.18
CA ALA A 134 4.89 11.17 -12.01
C ALA A 134 3.72 10.33 -12.55
N LEU A 135 3.90 9.66 -13.69
CA LEU A 135 2.91 8.72 -14.23
C LEU A 135 2.70 7.52 -13.30
N LEU A 136 3.78 6.91 -12.78
CA LEU A 136 3.67 5.80 -11.80
C LEU A 136 2.93 6.24 -10.53
N MET A 137 3.19 7.44 -10.03
CA MET A 137 2.48 7.99 -8.87
C MET A 137 1.00 8.20 -9.17
N THR A 138 0.65 8.64 -10.38
CA THR A 138 -0.75 8.76 -10.81
C THR A 138 -1.45 7.40 -10.82
N VAL A 139 -0.82 6.38 -11.39
CA VAL A 139 -1.37 5.01 -11.42
C VAL A 139 -1.54 4.48 -9.99
N ASN A 140 -0.53 4.63 -9.13
CA ASN A 140 -0.59 4.20 -7.73
C ASN A 140 -1.63 4.97 -6.91
N GLY A 141 -1.96 6.21 -7.27
CA GLY A 141 -3.03 6.98 -6.64
C GLY A 141 -4.42 6.56 -7.11
N ILE A 142 -4.58 6.24 -8.39
CA ILE A 142 -5.88 5.86 -8.99
C ILE A 142 -6.21 4.39 -8.70
N ALA A 143 -5.23 3.50 -8.65
CA ALA A 143 -5.44 2.07 -8.47
C ALA A 143 -6.24 1.71 -7.20
N PRO A 144 -5.96 2.27 -6.00
CA PRO A 144 -6.77 2.03 -4.80
C PRO A 144 -8.22 2.54 -4.90
N VAL A 145 -8.47 3.52 -5.77
CA VAL A 145 -9.84 4.02 -6.03
C VAL A 145 -10.60 3.06 -6.94
N LEU A 146 -9.97 2.64 -8.03
CA LEU A 146 -10.62 1.80 -9.05
C LEU A 146 -10.73 0.34 -8.63
N SER A 147 -9.73 -0.21 -7.94
CA SER A 147 -9.69 -1.64 -7.61
C SER A 147 -10.92 -2.11 -6.84
N PRO A 148 -11.33 -1.50 -5.71
CA PRO A 148 -12.53 -1.96 -4.99
C PRO A 148 -13.82 -1.71 -5.77
N VAL A 149 -13.91 -0.63 -6.56
CA VAL A 149 -15.09 -0.34 -7.39
C VAL A 149 -15.29 -1.43 -8.45
N LEU A 150 -14.20 -1.80 -9.14
CA LEU A 150 -14.23 -2.90 -10.10
C LEU A 150 -14.50 -4.25 -9.42
N GLY A 151 -13.90 -4.49 -8.25
CA GLY A 151 -14.16 -5.68 -7.42
C GLY A 151 -15.61 -5.77 -6.99
N GLY A 152 -16.18 -4.67 -6.48
CA GLY A 152 -17.59 -4.59 -6.11
C GLY A 152 -18.54 -4.87 -7.28
N TYR A 153 -18.23 -4.34 -8.45
CA TYR A 153 -19.01 -4.65 -9.66
C TYR A 153 -18.95 -6.15 -10.02
N VAL A 154 -17.79 -6.76 -9.95
CA VAL A 154 -17.61 -8.18 -10.28
C VAL A 154 -18.42 -9.06 -9.34
N ILE A 155 -18.38 -8.84 -8.03
CA ILE A 155 -19.10 -9.68 -7.06
C ILE A 155 -20.63 -9.47 -7.01
N THR A 156 -21.14 -8.42 -7.68
CA THR A 156 -22.59 -8.28 -7.85
C THR A 156 -23.17 -9.33 -8.81
N ALA A 157 -22.36 -9.87 -9.71
CA ALA A 157 -22.78 -10.81 -10.73
C ALA A 157 -22.13 -12.19 -10.62
N PHE A 158 -21.02 -12.32 -9.90
CA PHE A 158 -20.21 -13.53 -9.84
C PHE A 158 -19.73 -13.83 -8.41
N ASP A 159 -19.37 -15.09 -8.16
CA ASP A 159 -18.71 -15.55 -6.93
C ASP A 159 -17.34 -14.86 -6.75
N TRP A 160 -16.91 -14.67 -5.49
CA TRP A 160 -15.65 -14.03 -5.14
C TRP A 160 -14.40 -14.68 -5.79
N ARG A 161 -14.46 -15.94 -6.16
CA ARG A 161 -13.38 -16.66 -6.83
C ARG A 161 -13.00 -16.05 -8.18
N ILE A 162 -13.98 -15.43 -8.84
CA ILE A 162 -13.75 -14.72 -10.14
C ILE A 162 -12.78 -13.55 -9.97
N LEU A 163 -12.74 -12.90 -8.80
CA LEU A 163 -11.76 -11.84 -8.54
C LEU A 163 -10.33 -12.37 -8.65
N PHE A 164 -10.07 -13.54 -8.10
CA PHE A 164 -8.73 -14.16 -8.17
C PHE A 164 -8.41 -14.70 -9.57
N TRP A 165 -9.39 -15.24 -10.28
CA TRP A 165 -9.22 -15.61 -11.70
C TRP A 165 -8.94 -14.37 -12.56
N THR A 166 -9.58 -13.26 -12.30
CA THR A 166 -9.32 -11.98 -12.98
C THR A 166 -7.89 -11.50 -12.70
N MET A 167 -7.42 -11.58 -11.46
CA MET A 167 -6.03 -11.27 -11.12
C MET A 167 -5.04 -12.19 -11.84
N ALA A 168 -5.33 -13.48 -11.92
CA ALA A 168 -4.51 -14.44 -12.67
C ALA A 168 -4.45 -14.09 -14.16
N ALA A 169 -5.59 -13.73 -14.77
CA ALA A 169 -5.67 -13.31 -16.17
C ALA A 169 -4.88 -12.01 -16.41
N ILE A 170 -5.01 -11.00 -15.53
CA ILE A 170 -4.23 -9.76 -15.60
C ILE A 170 -2.74 -10.07 -15.51
N GLY A 171 -2.32 -10.94 -14.57
CA GLY A 171 -0.94 -11.41 -14.45
C GLY A 171 -0.43 -12.05 -15.73
N GLY A 172 -1.26 -12.89 -16.39
CA GLY A 172 -0.96 -13.53 -17.68
C GLY A 172 -0.77 -12.52 -18.81
N VAL A 173 -1.68 -11.56 -18.92
CA VAL A 173 -1.57 -10.46 -19.91
C VAL A 173 -0.29 -9.65 -19.68
N LEU A 174 0.00 -9.28 -18.43
CA LEU A 174 1.20 -8.53 -18.08
C LEU A 174 2.48 -9.32 -18.35
N LEU A 175 2.47 -10.64 -18.13
CA LEU A 175 3.61 -11.51 -18.46
C LEU A 175 3.87 -11.51 -19.96
N VAL A 176 2.85 -11.75 -20.78
CA VAL A 176 2.97 -11.76 -22.25
C VAL A 176 3.43 -10.38 -22.76
N MET A 177 2.82 -9.30 -22.31
CA MET A 177 3.20 -7.94 -22.70
C MET A 177 4.64 -7.61 -22.27
N SER A 178 5.04 -8.01 -21.06
CA SER A 178 6.39 -7.76 -20.55
C SER A 178 7.44 -8.50 -21.39
N LEU A 179 7.22 -9.76 -21.72
CA LEU A 179 8.14 -10.55 -22.54
C LEU A 179 8.19 -10.11 -23.99
N ALA A 180 7.08 -9.60 -24.54
CA ALA A 180 7.00 -9.16 -25.92
C ALA A 180 7.61 -7.76 -26.16
N ILE A 181 7.48 -6.84 -25.19
CA ILE A 181 7.78 -5.42 -25.39
C ILE A 181 9.01 -4.97 -24.61
N LEU A 182 9.18 -5.46 -23.35
CA LEU A 182 10.31 -5.06 -22.52
C LEU A 182 11.58 -5.77 -22.98
N ARG A 183 12.69 -5.07 -22.87
CA ARG A 183 14.03 -5.63 -23.11
C ARG A 183 14.85 -5.54 -21.84
N GLU A 184 15.87 -6.37 -21.73
CA GLU A 184 16.79 -6.30 -20.60
C GLU A 184 17.44 -4.91 -20.52
N THR A 185 17.33 -4.28 -19.35
CA THR A 185 17.79 -2.90 -19.15
C THR A 185 18.95 -2.79 -18.18
N ARG A 186 19.34 -3.90 -17.54
CA ARG A 186 20.43 -3.89 -16.56
C ARG A 186 21.71 -3.37 -17.21
N PRO A 187 22.35 -2.29 -16.68
CA PRO A 187 23.62 -1.83 -17.18
C PRO A 187 24.74 -2.87 -16.95
N ALA A 188 25.57 -3.12 -17.95
CA ALA A 188 26.70 -4.07 -17.84
C ALA A 188 27.68 -3.68 -16.70
N THR A 189 27.75 -2.39 -16.36
CA THR A 189 28.63 -1.83 -15.31
C THR A 189 28.05 -1.92 -13.89
N ALA A 190 26.79 -2.27 -13.72
CA ALA A 190 26.14 -2.31 -12.39
C ALA A 190 26.71 -3.42 -11.47
N ALA A 191 27.41 -4.41 -12.02
CA ALA A 191 28.08 -5.46 -11.24
C ALA A 191 29.21 -4.94 -10.32
N HIS A 192 29.76 -3.73 -10.57
CA HIS A 192 30.87 -3.15 -9.81
C HIS A 192 30.44 -2.03 -8.86
N ALA A 193 29.25 -1.46 -9.01
CA ALA A 193 28.79 -0.34 -8.19
C ALA A 193 28.33 -0.75 -6.76
N SER A 194 28.17 -2.04 -6.49
CA SER A 194 27.74 -2.56 -5.18
C SER A 194 28.80 -2.52 -4.07
N ARG A 195 29.99 -1.97 -4.36
CA ARG A 195 31.11 -1.82 -3.40
C ARG A 195 31.31 -0.38 -2.91
N GLN A 196 30.26 0.42 -2.86
CA GLN A 196 30.37 1.71 -2.17
C GLN A 196 30.49 1.49 -0.66
N ARG A 197 31.42 2.24 -0.03
CA ARG A 197 31.71 2.19 1.41
C ARG A 197 30.42 2.23 2.21
N PRO A 198 30.27 1.36 3.24
CA PRO A 198 29.12 1.42 4.11
C PRO A 198 29.15 2.78 4.84
N GLY A 199 28.26 3.68 4.45
CA GLY A 199 27.89 4.81 5.28
C GLY A 199 27.35 4.32 6.62
N GLN A 200 27.09 5.20 7.58
CA GLN A 200 26.44 4.79 8.83
C GLN A 200 25.17 4.01 8.50
N PRO A 201 24.92 2.87 9.18
CA PRO A 201 23.72 2.08 8.91
C PRO A 201 22.48 2.96 9.01
N VAL A 202 21.61 2.94 8.00
CA VAL A 202 20.37 3.73 7.93
C VAL A 202 19.56 3.61 9.23
N LEU A 203 19.60 2.44 9.86
CA LEU A 203 18.98 2.13 11.16
C LEU A 203 19.56 2.90 12.34
N LYS A 204 20.74 3.51 12.22
CA LYS A 204 21.30 4.36 13.28
C LYS A 204 20.92 5.83 13.15
N ASN A 205 20.34 6.23 12.03
CA ASN A 205 19.88 7.60 11.81
C ASN A 205 18.54 7.82 12.53
N ARG A 206 18.59 8.47 13.70
CA ARG A 206 17.42 8.74 14.52
C ARG A 206 16.36 9.60 13.83
N ARG A 207 16.80 10.58 13.01
CA ARG A 207 15.89 11.45 12.24
C ARG A 207 15.14 10.63 11.19
N PHE A 208 15.83 9.80 10.43
CA PHE A 208 15.23 8.87 9.47
C PHE A 208 14.21 7.95 10.15
N LEU A 209 14.62 7.26 11.22
CA LEU A 209 13.74 6.32 11.93
C LEU A 209 12.50 7.00 12.49
N ARG A 210 12.61 8.20 13.05
CA ARG A 210 11.47 8.96 13.57
C ARG A 210 10.41 9.18 12.49
N PHE A 211 10.79 9.75 11.34
CA PHE A 211 9.85 10.01 10.26
C PHE A 211 9.33 8.73 9.61
N CYS A 212 10.17 7.71 9.52
CA CYS A 212 9.81 6.39 9.03
C CYS A 212 8.74 5.73 9.93
N LEU A 213 8.89 5.82 11.25
CA LEU A 213 7.91 5.31 12.21
C LEU A 213 6.61 6.11 12.21
N ILE A 214 6.66 7.45 12.08
CA ILE A 214 5.45 8.26 11.89
C ILE A 214 4.67 7.74 10.68
N GLN A 215 5.35 7.55 9.55
CA GLN A 215 4.72 7.04 8.33
C GLN A 215 4.18 5.61 8.52
N ALA A 216 4.93 4.74 9.23
CA ALA A 216 4.51 3.38 9.51
C ALA A 216 3.24 3.32 10.39
N PHE A 217 3.13 4.18 11.42
CA PHE A 217 1.91 4.26 12.24
C PHE A 217 0.73 4.88 11.49
N MET A 218 0.95 5.87 10.64
CA MET A 218 -0.11 6.39 9.77
C MET A 218 -0.63 5.31 8.81
N MET A 219 0.28 4.49 8.25
CA MET A 219 -0.10 3.33 7.44
C MET A 219 -0.80 2.23 8.24
N ALA A 220 -0.38 1.98 9.49
CA ALA A 220 -1.06 1.05 10.38
C ALA A 220 -2.52 1.44 10.58
N GLY A 221 -2.81 2.73 10.80
CA GLY A 221 -4.18 3.25 10.88
C GLY A 221 -4.95 3.06 9.57
N LEU A 222 -4.33 3.33 8.42
CA LEU A 222 -4.95 3.08 7.12
C LEU A 222 -5.30 1.60 6.90
N PHE A 223 -4.38 0.69 7.21
CA PHE A 223 -4.63 -0.73 7.03
C PHE A 223 -5.62 -1.29 8.07
N SER A 224 -5.73 -0.70 9.26
CA SER A 224 -6.83 -0.98 10.19
C SER A 224 -8.19 -0.63 9.55
N TYR A 225 -8.28 0.54 8.90
CA TYR A 225 -9.46 0.91 8.09
C TYR A 225 -9.67 -0.06 6.93
N ILE A 226 -8.66 -0.33 6.11
CA ILE A 226 -8.79 -1.20 4.92
C ILE A 226 -9.29 -2.60 5.33
N GLY A 227 -8.71 -3.18 6.38
CA GLY A 227 -9.06 -4.52 6.85
C GLY A 227 -10.47 -4.63 7.43
N SER A 228 -10.92 -3.62 8.20
CA SER A 228 -12.20 -3.64 8.91
C SER A 228 -13.35 -3.03 8.11
N SER A 229 -13.07 -2.12 7.17
CA SER A 229 -14.10 -1.30 6.50
C SER A 229 -15.17 -2.11 5.78
N SER A 230 -14.78 -3.19 5.11
CA SER A 230 -15.72 -4.06 4.39
C SER A 230 -16.73 -4.70 5.33
N PHE A 231 -16.28 -5.20 6.49
CA PHE A 231 -17.14 -5.80 7.50
C PHE A 231 -18.01 -4.75 8.19
N VAL A 232 -17.44 -3.61 8.58
CA VAL A 232 -18.18 -2.50 9.21
C VAL A 232 -19.28 -2.00 8.29
N MET A 233 -18.96 -1.68 7.04
CA MET A 233 -19.94 -1.09 6.13
C MET A 233 -20.96 -2.11 5.63
N GLN A 234 -20.58 -3.36 5.37
CA GLN A 234 -21.49 -4.36 4.84
C GLN A 234 -22.21 -5.15 5.95
N SER A 235 -21.47 -5.63 6.99
CA SER A 235 -22.07 -6.48 8.01
C SER A 235 -22.70 -5.70 9.16
N GLU A 236 -22.08 -4.59 9.63
CA GLU A 236 -22.63 -3.77 10.72
C GLU A 236 -23.68 -2.77 10.21
N TYR A 237 -23.38 -2.07 9.09
CA TYR A 237 -24.27 -1.03 8.55
C TYR A 237 -25.20 -1.50 7.42
N GLY A 238 -25.11 -2.77 7.02
CA GLY A 238 -26.00 -3.37 6.01
C GLY A 238 -25.85 -2.83 4.59
N MET A 239 -24.70 -2.22 4.27
CA MET A 239 -24.43 -1.71 2.92
C MET A 239 -24.20 -2.86 1.92
N SER A 240 -24.61 -2.65 0.68
CA SER A 240 -24.23 -3.56 -0.41
C SER A 240 -22.74 -3.46 -0.71
N ALA A 241 -22.17 -4.51 -1.33
CA ALA A 241 -20.78 -4.50 -1.77
C ALA A 241 -20.45 -3.33 -2.73
N MET A 242 -21.41 -2.93 -3.56
CA MET A 242 -21.26 -1.78 -4.46
C MET A 242 -21.24 -0.46 -3.68
N GLN A 243 -22.13 -0.27 -2.70
CA GLN A 243 -22.16 0.93 -1.85
C GLN A 243 -20.86 1.06 -1.05
N PHE A 244 -20.37 -0.03 -0.46
CA PHE A 244 -19.05 -0.11 0.17
C PHE A 244 -17.96 0.34 -0.80
N SER A 245 -17.93 -0.23 -2.00
CA SER A 245 -16.88 0.03 -3.00
C SER A 245 -16.86 1.49 -3.45
N LEU A 246 -18.03 2.10 -3.64
CA LEU A 246 -18.13 3.52 -4.00
C LEU A 246 -17.65 4.43 -2.86
N LEU A 247 -18.01 4.12 -1.61
CA LEU A 247 -17.58 4.89 -0.46
C LEU A 247 -16.07 4.74 -0.23
N PHE A 248 -15.54 3.52 -0.39
CA PHE A 248 -14.11 3.26 -0.33
C PHE A 248 -13.36 4.03 -1.42
N GLY A 249 -13.87 4.03 -2.66
CA GLY A 249 -13.32 4.81 -3.76
C GLY A 249 -13.35 6.33 -3.48
N LEU A 250 -14.41 6.84 -2.86
CA LEU A 250 -14.51 8.24 -2.42
C LEU A 250 -13.41 8.58 -1.41
N ASN A 251 -13.18 7.72 -0.42
CA ASN A 251 -12.09 7.87 0.53
C ASN A 251 -10.71 7.86 -0.17
N GLY A 252 -10.55 7.03 -1.21
CA GLY A 252 -9.35 7.03 -2.06
C GLY A 252 -9.12 8.36 -2.78
N ILE A 253 -10.18 9.02 -3.26
CA ILE A 253 -10.10 10.38 -3.82
C ILE A 253 -9.64 11.37 -2.75
N GLY A 254 -10.16 11.26 -1.52
CA GLY A 254 -9.74 12.05 -0.38
C GLY A 254 -8.24 11.94 -0.10
N LEU A 255 -7.68 10.73 -0.16
CA LEU A 255 -6.23 10.47 -0.04
C LEU A 255 -5.42 11.27 -1.08
N ILE A 256 -5.85 11.27 -2.35
CA ILE A 256 -5.18 12.01 -3.42
C ILE A 256 -5.24 13.52 -3.17
N ILE A 257 -6.41 14.03 -2.82
CA ILE A 257 -6.61 15.46 -2.56
C ILE A 257 -5.74 15.92 -1.40
N ALA A 258 -5.73 15.20 -0.28
CA ALA A 258 -4.94 15.55 0.89
C ALA A 258 -3.43 15.52 0.60
N ALA A 259 -2.93 14.50 -0.13
CA ALA A 259 -1.53 14.47 -0.57
C ALA A 259 -1.15 15.71 -1.39
N MET A 260 -2.03 16.14 -2.32
CA MET A 260 -1.82 17.34 -3.12
C MET A 260 -1.84 18.63 -2.27
N ILE A 261 -2.76 18.73 -1.32
CA ILE A 261 -2.86 19.89 -0.42
C ILE A 261 -1.59 19.98 0.44
N PHE A 262 -1.19 18.91 1.10
CA PHE A 262 0.01 18.90 1.94
C PHE A 262 1.29 19.16 1.15
N SER A 263 1.40 18.63 -0.08
CA SER A 263 2.52 18.93 -0.99
C SER A 263 2.60 20.42 -1.36
N ARG A 264 1.46 21.08 -1.54
CA ARG A 264 1.41 22.55 -1.78
C ARG A 264 1.75 23.34 -0.52
N LEU A 265 1.22 22.92 0.63
CA LEU A 265 1.49 23.57 1.91
C LEU A 265 2.96 23.42 2.34
N ALA A 266 3.63 22.32 1.99
CA ALA A 266 5.04 22.11 2.25
C ALA A 266 5.98 23.13 1.56
N ARG A 267 5.46 23.87 0.57
CA ARG A 267 6.18 25.01 -0.04
C ARG A 267 6.12 26.30 0.78
N ARG A 268 5.17 26.40 1.72
CA ARG A 268 4.90 27.61 2.51
C ARG A 268 5.22 27.42 4.00
N PHE A 269 5.10 26.21 4.51
CA PHE A 269 5.27 25.89 5.92
C PHE A 269 6.39 24.87 6.12
N SER A 270 7.08 24.94 7.25
CA SER A 270 8.08 23.93 7.60
C SER A 270 7.43 22.56 7.80
N ALA A 271 8.16 21.51 7.49
CA ALA A 271 7.70 20.13 7.64
C ALA A 271 7.26 19.83 9.08
N GLU A 272 7.97 20.35 10.09
CA GLU A 272 7.62 20.17 11.50
C GLU A 272 6.25 20.78 11.86
N ARG A 273 5.94 21.98 11.35
CA ARG A 273 4.63 22.63 11.56
C ARG A 273 3.52 21.85 10.85
N LEU A 274 3.77 21.41 9.62
CA LEU A 274 2.78 20.61 8.87
C LEU A 274 2.51 19.26 9.52
N LEU A 275 3.57 18.58 9.96
CA LEU A 275 3.42 17.29 10.67
C LEU A 275 2.74 17.48 12.01
N GLY A 276 3.14 18.48 12.82
CA GLY A 276 2.51 18.77 14.10
C GLY A 276 1.03 19.09 13.95
N GLY A 277 0.67 20.04 13.08
CA GLY A 277 -0.71 20.41 12.81
C GLY A 277 -1.53 19.28 12.19
N GLY A 278 -0.97 18.60 11.18
CA GLY A 278 -1.61 17.47 10.52
C GLY A 278 -1.89 16.29 11.45
N LEU A 279 -0.90 15.89 12.26
CA LEU A 279 -1.04 14.80 13.25
C LEU A 279 -2.07 15.16 14.34
N THR A 280 -2.03 16.41 14.86
CA THR A 280 -3.03 16.86 15.83
C THR A 280 -4.43 16.80 15.23
N LEU A 281 -4.61 17.28 14.00
CA LEU A 281 -5.89 17.23 13.30
C LEU A 281 -6.34 15.77 13.07
N ALA A 282 -5.44 14.89 12.65
CA ALA A 282 -5.76 13.48 12.43
C ALA A 282 -6.20 12.77 13.71
N VAL A 283 -5.52 13.02 14.84
CA VAL A 283 -5.92 12.49 16.15
C VAL A 283 -7.28 13.07 16.59
N SER A 284 -7.53 14.37 16.35
CA SER A 284 -8.82 15.00 16.66
C SER A 284 -9.97 14.39 15.85
N CYS A 285 -9.79 14.23 14.53
CA CYS A 285 -10.77 13.53 13.68
C CYS A 285 -10.98 12.09 14.15
N ALA A 286 -9.94 11.33 14.40
CA ALA A 286 -10.07 9.95 14.88
C ALA A 286 -10.80 9.85 16.23
N ALA A 287 -10.60 10.82 17.14
CA ALA A 287 -11.32 10.90 18.40
C ALA A 287 -12.82 11.28 18.22
N ILE A 288 -13.11 12.18 17.29
CA ILE A 288 -14.50 12.55 16.92
C ILE A 288 -15.20 11.35 16.27
N MET A 289 -14.54 10.66 15.37
CA MET A 289 -15.06 9.42 14.76
C MET A 289 -15.35 8.36 15.81
N LEU A 290 -14.47 8.16 16.79
CA LEU A 290 -14.67 7.25 17.91
C LEU A 290 -15.91 7.66 18.75
N LEU A 291 -16.09 8.95 18.99
CA LEU A 291 -17.26 9.49 19.70
C LEU A 291 -18.54 9.23 18.91
N PHE A 292 -18.56 9.47 17.60
CA PHE A 292 -19.72 9.20 16.75
C PHE A 292 -20.04 7.71 16.69
N ALA A 293 -19.01 6.84 16.63
CA ALA A 293 -19.18 5.40 16.70
C ALA A 293 -19.79 4.94 18.04
N TRP A 294 -19.32 5.54 19.16
CA TRP A 294 -19.85 5.25 20.49
C TRP A 294 -21.30 5.74 20.67
N LEU A 295 -21.66 6.88 20.09
CA LEU A 295 -23.02 7.42 20.10
C LEU A 295 -23.94 6.74 19.08
N HIS A 296 -23.50 5.73 18.36
CA HIS A 296 -24.23 5.02 17.29
C HIS A 296 -24.79 5.97 16.20
N LEU A 297 -23.94 6.91 15.74
CA LEU A 297 -24.25 7.87 14.69
C LEU A 297 -23.50 7.50 13.38
N PRO A 298 -23.98 6.49 12.63
CA PRO A 298 -23.21 5.90 11.51
C PRO A 298 -22.89 6.88 10.40
N VAL A 299 -23.84 7.75 10.04
CA VAL A 299 -23.64 8.74 8.96
C VAL A 299 -22.53 9.73 9.32
N LEU A 300 -22.52 10.26 10.54
CA LEU A 300 -21.50 11.19 11.00
C LEU A 300 -20.13 10.51 11.12
N ALA A 301 -20.11 9.26 11.61
CA ALA A 301 -18.89 8.46 11.67
C ALA A 301 -18.29 8.21 10.26
N LEU A 302 -19.11 7.93 9.25
CA LEU A 302 -18.66 7.73 7.86
C LEU A 302 -18.19 9.04 7.21
N VAL A 303 -18.83 10.16 7.51
CA VAL A 303 -18.38 11.49 7.03
C VAL A 303 -17.01 11.83 7.63
N ASP A 304 -16.84 11.63 8.95
CA ASP A 304 -15.57 11.92 9.61
C ASP A 304 -14.47 10.93 9.19
N LEU A 305 -14.82 9.68 8.89
CA LEU A 305 -13.91 8.68 8.33
C LEU A 305 -13.26 9.18 7.05
N PHE A 306 -13.98 9.87 6.17
CA PHE A 306 -13.42 10.47 4.96
C PHE A 306 -12.27 11.44 5.29
N PHE A 307 -12.45 12.33 6.27
CA PHE A 307 -11.40 13.26 6.67
C PHE A 307 -10.25 12.56 7.38
N THR A 308 -10.56 11.65 8.29
CA THR A 308 -9.57 10.88 9.05
C THR A 308 -8.64 10.07 8.13
N VAL A 309 -9.20 9.38 7.14
CA VAL A 309 -8.43 8.61 6.14
C VAL A 309 -7.66 9.55 5.22
N SER A 310 -8.27 10.64 4.75
CA SER A 310 -7.63 11.58 3.83
C SER A 310 -6.37 12.21 4.42
N LEU A 311 -6.41 12.65 5.67
CA LEU A 311 -5.29 13.30 6.37
C LEU A 311 -4.04 12.40 6.42
N MET A 312 -4.23 11.08 6.52
CA MET A 312 -3.16 10.11 6.55
C MET A 312 -2.21 10.26 5.35
N SER A 313 -2.75 10.41 4.14
CA SER A 313 -1.94 10.52 2.92
C SER A 313 -1.10 11.80 2.89
N GLY A 314 -1.67 12.92 3.30
CA GLY A 314 -0.97 14.19 3.41
C GLY A 314 0.20 14.12 4.39
N ILE A 315 -0.04 13.59 5.59
CA ILE A 315 0.97 13.43 6.64
C ILE A 315 2.08 12.46 6.17
N SER A 316 1.70 11.32 5.60
CA SER A 316 2.65 10.32 5.08
C SER A 316 3.53 10.89 3.96
N THR A 317 3.00 11.77 3.11
CA THR A 317 3.76 12.43 2.05
C THR A 317 4.89 13.30 2.63
N VAL A 318 4.57 14.11 3.65
CA VAL A 318 5.56 14.98 4.30
C VAL A 318 6.56 14.16 5.11
N ALA A 319 6.09 13.18 5.90
CA ALA A 319 6.96 12.33 6.70
C ALA A 319 7.92 11.50 5.83
N GLY A 320 7.43 10.96 4.70
CA GLY A 320 8.26 10.21 3.74
C GLY A 320 9.34 11.08 3.09
N ALA A 321 9.02 12.31 2.71
CA ALA A 321 9.99 13.26 2.16
C ALA A 321 11.07 13.60 3.19
N GLU A 322 10.70 13.87 4.44
CA GLU A 322 11.64 14.16 5.54
C GLU A 322 12.52 12.95 5.89
N ALA A 323 11.95 11.75 5.89
CA ALA A 323 12.73 10.51 6.08
C ALA A 323 13.80 10.37 5.00
N MET A 324 13.43 10.54 3.73
CA MET A 324 14.37 10.42 2.61
C MET A 324 15.40 11.55 2.58
N SER A 325 15.07 12.76 3.05
CA SER A 325 16.03 13.88 3.15
C SER A 325 17.07 13.68 4.25
N ALA A 326 16.80 12.79 5.21
CA ALA A 326 17.69 12.51 6.33
C ALA A 326 18.81 11.49 6.00
N VAL A 327 18.82 10.92 4.80
CA VAL A 327 19.78 9.88 4.38
C VAL A 327 20.54 10.32 3.13
N ASP A 328 21.78 9.84 3.01
CA ASP A 328 22.62 10.12 1.84
C ASP A 328 22.04 9.47 0.56
N ALA A 329 22.30 10.08 -0.59
CA ALA A 329 21.87 9.56 -1.89
C ALA A 329 22.35 8.12 -2.14
N ALA A 330 23.52 7.74 -1.66
CA ALA A 330 24.08 6.39 -1.77
C ALA A 330 23.26 5.34 -0.99
N GLN A 331 22.51 5.75 0.02
CA GLN A 331 21.70 4.87 0.89
C GLN A 331 20.20 4.94 0.58
N SER A 332 19.80 5.78 -0.37
CA SER A 332 18.39 6.03 -0.70
C SER A 332 17.60 4.77 -1.06
N GLY A 333 18.25 3.81 -1.74
CA GLY A 333 17.64 2.51 -2.07
C GLY A 333 17.31 1.69 -0.83
N THR A 334 18.27 1.54 0.10
CA THR A 334 18.09 0.82 1.36
C THR A 334 17.04 1.52 2.25
N ALA A 335 17.08 2.84 2.32
CA ALA A 335 16.13 3.65 3.08
C ALA A 335 14.69 3.47 2.53
N SER A 336 14.51 3.55 1.22
CA SER A 336 13.21 3.35 0.58
C SER A 336 12.65 1.94 0.78
N ALA A 337 13.51 0.92 0.70
CA ALA A 337 13.11 -0.46 0.96
C ALA A 337 12.69 -0.66 2.42
N LEU A 338 13.44 -0.10 3.37
CA LEU A 338 13.12 -0.17 4.80
C LEU A 338 11.80 0.55 5.11
N MET A 339 11.59 1.75 4.55
CA MET A 339 10.33 2.48 4.68
C MET A 339 9.15 1.65 4.19
N GLY A 340 9.23 1.12 2.97
CA GLY A 340 8.16 0.30 2.40
C GLY A 340 7.88 -0.96 3.23
N THR A 341 8.93 -1.64 3.69
CA THR A 341 8.79 -2.82 4.55
C THR A 341 8.09 -2.48 5.87
N LEU A 342 8.53 -1.42 6.56
CA LEU A 342 7.90 -1.01 7.83
C LEU A 342 6.42 -0.62 7.64
N MET A 343 6.09 0.08 6.56
CA MET A 343 4.70 0.44 6.25
C MET A 343 3.80 -0.81 6.11
N PHE A 344 4.25 -1.81 5.37
CA PHE A 344 3.47 -3.03 5.18
C PHE A 344 3.46 -3.95 6.40
N VAL A 345 4.56 -4.05 7.15
CA VAL A 345 4.61 -4.85 8.39
C VAL A 345 3.70 -4.24 9.47
N PHE A 346 3.80 -2.93 9.71
CA PHE A 346 2.93 -2.27 10.69
C PHE A 346 1.46 -2.33 10.28
N GLY A 347 1.17 -2.11 9.00
CA GLY A 347 -0.17 -2.25 8.45
C GLY A 347 -0.71 -3.67 8.56
N GLY A 348 0.10 -4.67 8.19
CA GLY A 348 -0.26 -6.07 8.28
C GLY A 348 -0.52 -6.56 9.71
N ILE A 349 0.17 -6.00 10.70
CA ILE A 349 -0.10 -6.30 12.13
C ILE A 349 -1.35 -5.57 12.63
N ALA A 350 -1.53 -4.31 12.25
CA ALA A 350 -2.61 -3.48 12.76
C ALA A 350 -4.00 -3.93 12.25
N ALA A 351 -4.09 -4.39 11.01
CA ALA A 351 -5.35 -4.79 10.41
C ALA A 351 -6.08 -5.89 11.22
N PRO A 352 -5.49 -7.07 11.52
CA PRO A 352 -6.18 -8.09 12.28
C PRO A 352 -6.37 -7.73 13.76
N LEU A 353 -5.50 -6.87 14.33
CA LEU A 353 -5.68 -6.39 15.70
C LEU A 353 -6.92 -5.51 15.84
N ALA A 354 -7.25 -4.72 14.81
CA ALA A 354 -8.46 -3.91 14.78
C ALA A 354 -9.74 -4.75 14.78
N GLY A 355 -9.69 -5.99 14.24
CA GLY A 355 -10.83 -6.91 14.13
C GLY A 355 -10.96 -7.93 15.26
N LEU A 356 -10.10 -7.89 16.28
CA LEU A 356 -10.16 -8.86 17.40
C LEU A 356 -11.52 -8.82 18.11
N GLY A 357 -12.19 -9.99 18.18
CA GLY A 357 -13.49 -10.14 18.82
C GLY A 357 -14.66 -9.53 18.06
N GLY A 358 -14.54 -9.42 16.73
CA GLY A 358 -15.58 -8.92 15.81
C GLY A 358 -15.32 -7.48 15.33
N GLU A 359 -15.75 -7.23 14.11
CA GLU A 359 -15.55 -5.97 13.41
C GLU A 359 -16.66 -4.98 13.73
N THR A 360 -16.33 -3.85 14.34
CA THR A 360 -17.26 -2.76 14.58
C THR A 360 -16.62 -1.42 14.26
N MET A 361 -17.42 -0.43 13.91
CA MET A 361 -16.97 0.94 13.69
C MET A 361 -16.19 1.46 14.90
N LEU A 362 -16.63 1.13 16.11
CA LEU A 362 -15.97 1.53 17.35
C LEU A 362 -14.54 0.99 17.45
N LYS A 363 -14.33 -0.29 17.15
CA LYS A 363 -13.00 -0.92 17.22
C LYS A 363 -12.07 -0.42 16.13
N MET A 364 -12.59 -0.26 14.90
CA MET A 364 -11.85 0.32 13.79
C MET A 364 -11.40 1.74 14.12
N SER A 365 -12.31 2.58 14.63
CA SER A 365 -12.00 3.96 15.04
C SER A 365 -10.97 4.01 16.17
N LEU A 366 -11.06 3.11 17.16
CA LEU A 366 -10.13 3.01 18.26
C LEU A 366 -8.73 2.62 17.77
N ALA A 367 -8.63 1.63 16.87
CA ALA A 367 -7.35 1.21 16.29
C ALA A 367 -6.68 2.36 15.52
N MET A 368 -7.45 3.08 14.71
CA MET A 368 -6.95 4.25 13.98
C MET A 368 -6.50 5.35 14.94
N ALA A 369 -7.29 5.65 15.98
CA ALA A 369 -6.96 6.67 16.98
C ALA A 369 -5.66 6.34 17.73
N ILE A 370 -5.47 5.09 18.14
CA ILE A 370 -4.23 4.63 18.79
C ILE A 370 -3.03 4.81 17.85
N CYS A 371 -3.13 4.37 16.59
CA CYS A 371 -2.05 4.49 15.62
C CYS A 371 -1.67 5.96 15.39
N TYR A 372 -2.66 6.84 15.22
CA TYR A 372 -2.42 8.27 14.97
C TYR A 372 -1.89 8.99 16.22
N LEU A 373 -2.33 8.59 17.40
CA LEU A 373 -1.78 9.08 18.67
C LEU A 373 -0.31 8.71 18.83
N LEU A 374 0.07 7.46 18.52
CA LEU A 374 1.48 7.02 18.54
C LEU A 374 2.32 7.81 17.54
N ALA A 375 1.78 8.06 16.33
CA ALA A 375 2.43 8.92 15.36
C ALA A 375 2.61 10.35 15.86
N LEU A 376 1.60 10.91 16.55
CA LEU A 376 1.67 12.25 17.16
C LEU A 376 2.73 12.32 18.26
N LEU A 377 2.77 11.35 19.17
CA LEU A 377 3.78 11.28 20.23
C LEU A 377 5.20 11.25 19.65
N LEU A 378 5.44 10.49 18.59
CA LEU A 378 6.70 10.51 17.85
C LEU A 378 6.96 11.86 17.18
N GLY A 379 5.91 12.52 16.65
CA GLY A 379 5.98 13.84 16.07
C GLY A 379 6.37 14.93 17.06
N LEU A 380 5.94 14.82 18.31
CA LEU A 380 6.26 15.75 19.40
C LEU A 380 7.65 15.47 20.04
N SER A 381 8.16 14.25 19.93
CA SER A 381 9.48 13.91 20.43
C SER A 381 10.54 14.63 19.61
N LYS A 382 11.13 15.70 20.14
CA LYS A 382 12.30 16.35 19.52
C LYS A 382 13.51 15.39 19.63
N PRO A 383 14.21 15.08 18.54
CA PRO A 383 15.50 14.43 18.68
C PRO A 383 16.38 15.34 19.55
N ARG A 384 16.93 14.83 20.63
CA ARG A 384 18.09 15.48 21.25
C ARG A 384 19.18 15.44 20.20
N ASP A 385 19.43 16.57 19.55
CA ASP A 385 20.61 16.74 18.72
C ASP A 385 21.79 16.34 19.59
N ALA A 386 22.51 15.30 19.15
CA ALA A 386 23.80 14.99 19.73
C ALA A 386 24.69 16.23 19.45
N ARG A 387 24.96 17.01 20.50
CA ARG A 387 26.02 18.02 20.52
C ARG A 387 27.35 17.35 20.28
#